data_8093b6fbf9972c988072f3eb0dbda381
#
_entry.id   8093b6fbf9972c988072f3eb0dbda381
#
_cell.length_a   1.000
_cell.length_b   1.000
_cell.length_c   1.000
_cell.angle_alpha   90.00
_cell.angle_beta   90.00
_cell.angle_gamma   90.00
#
_symmetry.space_group_name_H-M   'P 1'
#
loop_
_entity.id
_entity.type
_entity.pdbx_description
1 polymer ?
#
loop_
_entity_poly.entity_id
_entity_poly.type
_entity_poly.pdbx_seq_one_letter_code
_entity_poly.pdbx_strand_id
1 'polypeptide(L)'
;MKKILLKNANLVLENKIEKATVLLCEDKIERIFSKDSDLSQITYDELIDLEGKYLGPAFVDVHVHGADGADAMDMDEEALRRISKYLAKEGTANFLVTTLTSTKDELKNVLEIAGKLQNKEIDGANIFGVHMEGPYFAVEYKGAQNEK
;
A
#
# COMPACT_ATOMS: atom_id res chain seq x y z
N MET A 1 -11.24 16.83 -13.62
CA MET A 1 -11.13 15.66 -12.72
C MET A 1 -11.31 14.40 -13.57
N LYS A 2 -10.29 13.55 -13.62
CA LYS A 2 -10.31 12.31 -14.41
C LYS A 2 -11.26 11.29 -13.78
N LYS A 3 -12.14 10.70 -14.60
CA LYS A 3 -13.08 9.67 -14.19
C LYS A 3 -12.76 8.34 -14.87
N ILE A 4 -12.72 7.26 -14.10
CA ILE A 4 -12.46 5.91 -14.58
C ILE A 4 -13.65 5.03 -14.21
N LEU A 5 -14.22 4.34 -15.20
CA LEU A 5 -15.29 3.38 -15.00
C LEU A 5 -14.73 1.96 -15.01
N LEU A 6 -14.76 1.30 -13.85
CA LEU A 6 -14.36 -0.11 -13.68
C LEU A 6 -15.60 -1.00 -13.84
N LYS A 7 -15.72 -1.68 -14.98
CA LYS A 7 -16.89 -2.49 -15.33
C LYS A 7 -16.65 -3.97 -15.06
N ASN A 8 -17.73 -4.71 -14.85
CA ASN A 8 -17.71 -6.17 -14.69
C ASN A 8 -16.84 -6.67 -13.53
N ALA A 9 -16.80 -5.93 -12.42
CA ALA A 9 -16.11 -6.35 -11.21
C ALA A 9 -16.88 -7.41 -10.42
N ASN A 10 -16.17 -8.37 -9.81
CA ASN A 10 -16.63 -9.06 -8.62
C ASN A 10 -16.21 -8.23 -7.39
N LEU A 11 -17.08 -7.32 -6.96
CA LEU A 11 -16.78 -6.37 -5.89
C LEU A 11 -16.81 -7.10 -4.53
N VAL A 12 -15.70 -7.04 -3.82
CA VAL A 12 -15.53 -7.62 -2.48
C VAL A 12 -15.96 -6.59 -1.45
N LEU A 13 -17.03 -6.88 -0.74
CA LEU A 13 -17.57 -6.08 0.36
C LEU A 13 -17.42 -6.86 1.67
N GLU A 14 -17.68 -6.19 2.80
CA GLU A 14 -17.50 -6.76 4.15
C GLU A 14 -18.12 -8.15 4.32
N ASN A 15 -19.35 -8.36 3.81
CA ASN A 15 -20.11 -9.59 4.06
C ASN A 15 -20.56 -10.31 2.78
N LYS A 16 -20.17 -9.83 1.61
CA LYS A 16 -20.58 -10.41 0.33
C LYS A 16 -19.65 -10.08 -0.82
N ILE A 17 -19.76 -10.85 -1.89
CA ILE A 17 -19.19 -10.52 -3.19
C ILE A 17 -20.36 -10.33 -4.15
N GLU A 18 -20.39 -9.23 -4.88
CA GLU A 18 -21.43 -8.96 -5.85
C GLU A 18 -20.88 -8.42 -7.17
N LYS A 19 -21.58 -8.65 -8.27
CA LYS A 19 -21.24 -8.05 -9.56
C LYS A 19 -21.62 -6.58 -9.54
N ALA A 20 -20.63 -5.73 -9.81
CA ALA A 20 -20.80 -4.29 -9.78
C ALA A 20 -19.97 -3.58 -10.84
N THR A 21 -20.29 -2.31 -11.04
CA THR A 21 -19.47 -1.34 -11.77
C THR A 21 -19.13 -0.22 -10.82
N VAL A 22 -17.87 0.24 -10.83
CA VAL A 22 -17.38 1.27 -9.91
C VAL A 22 -16.90 2.46 -10.72
N LEU A 23 -17.38 3.65 -10.38
CA LEU A 23 -16.90 4.92 -10.93
C LEU A 23 -15.92 5.53 -9.94
N LEU A 24 -14.71 5.71 -10.39
CA LEU A 24 -13.67 6.46 -9.69
C LEU A 24 -13.63 7.89 -10.22
N CYS A 25 -13.38 8.85 -9.34
CA CYS A 25 -13.07 10.23 -9.69
C CYS A 25 -11.79 10.63 -8.95
N GLU A 26 -10.72 10.84 -9.71
CA GLU A 26 -9.37 11.03 -9.16
C GLU A 26 -9.00 9.86 -8.21
N ASP A 27 -8.77 10.17 -6.93
CA ASP A 27 -8.37 9.25 -5.86
C ASP A 27 -9.55 8.67 -5.05
N LYS A 28 -10.80 8.87 -5.52
CA LYS A 28 -11.99 8.51 -4.74
C LYS A 28 -12.94 7.61 -5.49
N ILE A 29 -13.61 6.74 -4.75
CA ILE A 29 -14.80 6.03 -5.24
C ILE A 29 -15.97 7.02 -5.26
N GLU A 30 -16.36 7.45 -6.46
CA GLU A 30 -17.49 8.38 -6.63
C GLU A 30 -18.81 7.63 -6.47
N ARG A 31 -18.93 6.45 -7.10
CA ARG A 31 -20.17 5.67 -7.06
C ARG A 31 -19.96 4.19 -7.35
N ILE A 32 -20.78 3.35 -6.73
CA ILE A 32 -20.89 1.93 -7.01
C ILE A 32 -22.27 1.68 -7.60
N PHE A 33 -22.32 0.99 -8.73
CA PHE A 33 -23.54 0.62 -9.44
C PHE A 33 -23.73 -0.90 -9.37
N SER A 34 -24.96 -1.34 -9.13
CA SER A 34 -25.31 -2.75 -9.24
C SER A 34 -25.18 -3.23 -10.70
N LYS A 35 -25.16 -4.55 -10.90
CA LYS A 35 -25.03 -5.17 -12.22
C LYS A 35 -26.08 -4.67 -13.23
N ASP A 36 -27.30 -4.43 -12.77
CA ASP A 36 -28.45 -4.10 -13.62
C ASP A 36 -28.69 -2.58 -13.71
N SER A 37 -27.78 -1.73 -13.23
CA SER A 37 -27.91 -0.29 -13.30
C SER A 37 -27.78 0.20 -14.73
N ASP A 38 -28.63 1.17 -15.09
CA ASP A 38 -28.49 1.92 -16.35
C ASP A 38 -27.29 2.86 -16.24
N LEU A 39 -26.30 2.66 -17.10
CA LEU A 39 -25.08 3.45 -17.16
C LEU A 39 -25.08 4.46 -18.34
N SER A 40 -26.18 4.56 -19.09
CA SER A 40 -26.25 5.38 -20.33
C SER A 40 -25.97 6.88 -20.11
N GLN A 41 -26.20 7.37 -18.89
CA GLN A 41 -25.99 8.76 -18.52
C GLN A 41 -24.67 9.00 -17.76
N ILE A 42 -23.86 7.96 -17.59
CA ILE A 42 -22.58 8.07 -16.85
C ILE A 42 -21.48 8.54 -17.79
N THR A 43 -20.87 9.65 -17.43
CA THR A 43 -19.70 10.18 -18.15
C THR A 43 -18.42 9.74 -17.48
N TYR A 44 -17.45 9.30 -18.27
CA TYR A 44 -16.13 8.88 -17.82
C TYR A 44 -15.09 9.18 -18.91
N ASP A 45 -13.84 9.28 -18.51
CA ASP A 45 -12.72 9.52 -19.43
C ASP A 45 -12.07 8.20 -19.87
N GLU A 46 -12.15 7.17 -19.03
CA GLU A 46 -11.53 5.86 -19.26
C GLU A 46 -12.46 4.74 -18.80
N LEU A 47 -12.51 3.65 -19.59
CA LEU A 47 -13.23 2.42 -19.26
C LEU A 47 -12.23 1.27 -19.12
N ILE A 48 -12.29 0.58 -17.98
CA ILE A 48 -11.53 -0.66 -17.74
C ILE A 48 -12.53 -1.79 -17.52
N ASP A 49 -12.54 -2.78 -18.40
CA ASP A 49 -13.31 -4.01 -18.18
C ASP A 49 -12.49 -4.98 -17.34
N LEU A 50 -12.98 -5.30 -16.16
CA LEU A 50 -12.33 -6.22 -15.23
C LEU A 50 -12.59 -7.70 -15.54
N GLU A 51 -13.47 -7.99 -16.52
CA GLU A 51 -13.73 -9.36 -17.00
C GLU A 51 -14.07 -10.35 -15.87
N GLY A 52 -14.72 -9.87 -14.81
CA GLY A 52 -15.05 -10.69 -13.64
C GLY A 52 -13.90 -10.86 -12.64
N LYS A 53 -12.82 -10.09 -12.74
CA LYS A 53 -11.78 -10.05 -11.72
C LYS A 53 -12.35 -9.49 -10.42
N TYR A 54 -11.70 -9.82 -9.31
CA TYR A 54 -12.06 -9.28 -8.01
C TYR A 54 -11.58 -7.84 -7.86
N LEU A 55 -12.45 -7.01 -7.32
CA LEU A 55 -12.14 -5.64 -6.91
C LEU A 55 -12.45 -5.48 -5.43
N GLY A 56 -11.48 -5.16 -4.64
CA GLY A 56 -11.62 -4.96 -3.20
C GLY A 56 -10.77 -3.81 -2.69
N PRO A 57 -10.91 -3.46 -1.41
CA PRO A 57 -9.97 -2.55 -0.75
C PRO A 57 -8.56 -3.11 -0.84
N ALA A 58 -7.59 -2.25 -1.08
CA ALA A 58 -6.19 -2.64 -1.02
C ALA A 58 -5.75 -2.94 0.42
N PHE A 59 -4.68 -3.73 0.57
CA PHE A 59 -4.13 -4.06 1.88
C PHE A 59 -3.37 -2.87 2.49
N VAL A 60 -3.31 -2.88 3.81
CA VAL A 60 -2.44 -2.02 4.61
C VAL A 60 -1.48 -2.92 5.38
N ASP A 61 -0.19 -2.81 5.08
CA ASP A 61 0.83 -3.61 5.75
C ASP A 61 1.46 -2.80 6.88
N VAL A 62 1.26 -3.24 8.10
CA VAL A 62 1.73 -2.53 9.30
C VAL A 62 3.08 -3.06 9.83
N HIS A 63 3.64 -4.11 9.19
CA HIS A 63 4.89 -4.72 9.63
C HIS A 63 5.62 -5.40 8.46
N VAL A 64 6.49 -4.69 7.79
CA VAL A 64 7.32 -5.20 6.69
C VAL A 64 8.72 -4.61 6.75
N HIS A 65 9.73 -5.48 6.84
CA HIS A 65 11.14 -5.09 6.89
C HIS A 65 11.72 -4.81 5.50
N GLY A 66 11.30 -5.60 4.53
CA GLY A 66 11.82 -5.49 3.18
C GLY A 66 11.07 -6.34 2.16
N ALA A 67 11.34 -6.11 0.90
CA ALA A 67 10.80 -6.85 -0.24
C ALA A 67 11.70 -6.69 -1.46
N ASP A 68 11.60 -7.65 -2.41
CA ASP A 68 12.28 -7.60 -3.70
C ASP A 68 13.81 -7.38 -3.59
N GLY A 69 14.44 -7.96 -2.54
CA GLY A 69 15.87 -7.85 -2.31
C GLY A 69 16.34 -6.50 -1.76
N ALA A 70 15.41 -5.69 -1.24
CA ALA A 70 15.68 -4.45 -0.51
C ALA A 70 15.16 -4.55 0.93
N ASP A 71 15.82 -3.85 1.85
CA ASP A 71 15.49 -3.82 3.27
C ASP A 71 15.34 -2.37 3.77
N ALA A 72 14.48 -2.14 4.73
CA ALA A 72 14.30 -0.84 5.37
C ALA A 72 15.60 -0.34 6.02
N MET A 73 16.45 -1.26 6.48
CA MET A 73 17.73 -0.96 7.10
C MET A 73 18.89 -0.76 6.09
N ASP A 74 18.62 -0.82 4.79
CA ASP A 74 19.63 -0.47 3.76
C ASP A 74 20.01 1.02 3.79
N MET A 75 19.20 1.85 4.49
CA MET A 75 19.40 3.29 4.64
C MET A 75 19.52 4.01 3.28
N ASP A 76 18.74 3.54 2.31
CA ASP A 76 18.74 4.04 0.93
C ASP A 76 17.30 4.37 0.49
N GLU A 77 17.12 5.54 -0.09
CA GLU A 77 15.82 5.98 -0.61
C GLU A 77 15.31 5.06 -1.73
N GLU A 78 16.21 4.57 -2.57
CA GLU A 78 15.86 3.67 -3.68
C GLU A 78 15.43 2.29 -3.17
N ALA A 79 15.99 1.81 -2.06
CA ALA A 79 15.53 0.59 -1.39
C ALA A 79 14.07 0.72 -0.96
N LEU A 80 13.69 1.82 -0.31
CA LEU A 80 12.29 2.06 0.08
C LEU A 80 11.35 2.21 -1.12
N ARG A 81 11.79 2.82 -2.21
CA ARG A 81 11.02 2.91 -3.46
C ARG A 81 10.80 1.52 -4.09
N ARG A 82 11.80 0.65 -4.05
CA ARG A 82 11.72 -0.73 -4.55
C ARG A 82 10.73 -1.54 -3.73
N ILE A 83 10.80 -1.47 -2.39
CA ILE A 83 9.84 -2.09 -1.47
C ILE A 83 8.41 -1.61 -1.80
N SER A 84 8.21 -0.30 -1.87
CA SER A 84 6.93 0.33 -2.19
C SER A 84 6.34 -0.19 -3.51
N LYS A 85 7.16 -0.24 -4.56
CA LYS A 85 6.75 -0.70 -5.89
C LYS A 85 6.38 -2.20 -5.90
N TYR A 86 7.12 -3.01 -5.17
CA TYR A 86 6.82 -4.43 -5.03
C TYR A 86 5.49 -4.64 -4.28
N LEU A 87 5.31 -3.99 -3.13
CA LEU A 87 4.11 -4.10 -2.31
C LEU A 87 2.84 -3.69 -3.08
N ALA A 88 2.93 -2.64 -3.91
CA ALA A 88 1.80 -2.23 -4.76
C ALA A 88 1.38 -3.33 -5.75
N LYS A 89 2.32 -4.08 -6.33
CA LYS A 89 2.03 -5.21 -7.21
C LYS A 89 1.33 -6.36 -6.50
N GLU A 90 1.59 -6.51 -5.20
CA GLU A 90 0.95 -7.52 -4.33
C GLU A 90 -0.38 -7.03 -3.74
N GLY A 91 -0.86 -5.83 -4.13
CA GLY A 91 -2.15 -5.29 -3.72
C GLY A 91 -2.14 -4.47 -2.43
N THR A 92 -0.96 -4.11 -1.92
CA THR A 92 -0.80 -3.23 -0.75
C THR A 92 -0.81 -1.77 -1.21
N ALA A 93 -1.70 -0.94 -0.65
CA ALA A 93 -1.74 0.49 -0.96
C ALA A 93 -0.92 1.35 0.00
N ASN A 94 -0.83 0.92 1.26
CA ASN A 94 -0.11 1.65 2.30
C ASN A 94 0.69 0.68 3.17
N PHE A 95 1.87 1.12 3.62
CA PHE A 95 2.67 0.31 4.55
C PHE A 95 3.44 1.16 5.56
N LEU A 96 3.82 0.52 6.67
CA LEU A 96 4.77 1.05 7.63
C LEU A 96 6.16 0.45 7.36
N VAL A 97 7.13 1.32 7.12
CA VAL A 97 8.55 0.92 7.06
C VAL A 97 8.94 0.36 8.44
N THR A 98 9.29 -0.92 8.52
CA THR A 98 9.61 -1.54 9.80
C THR A 98 11.12 -1.66 10.00
N THR A 99 11.61 -1.05 11.09
CA THR A 99 13.03 -1.10 11.45
C THR A 99 13.40 -2.40 12.17
N LEU A 100 14.69 -2.68 12.25
CA LEU A 100 15.26 -3.67 13.16
C LEU A 100 16.07 -2.95 14.24
N THR A 101 16.38 -3.67 15.34
CA THR A 101 17.30 -3.16 16.36
C THR A 101 18.64 -2.79 15.73
N SER A 102 19.02 -1.53 15.86
CA SER A 102 20.26 -0.98 15.33
C SER A 102 20.74 0.21 16.16
N THR A 103 21.85 0.83 15.75
CA THR A 103 22.37 2.02 16.42
C THR A 103 21.40 3.20 16.26
N LYS A 104 21.50 4.15 17.20
CA LYS A 104 20.68 5.39 17.15
C LYS A 104 20.86 6.16 15.85
N ASP A 105 22.08 6.21 15.31
CA ASP A 105 22.38 6.97 14.09
C ASP A 105 21.81 6.27 12.85
N GLU A 106 21.88 4.94 12.78
CA GLU A 106 21.27 4.14 11.71
C GLU A 106 19.74 4.28 11.72
N LEU A 107 19.11 4.14 12.91
CA LEU A 107 17.67 4.32 13.06
C LEU A 107 17.24 5.74 12.66
N LYS A 108 17.97 6.76 13.09
CA LYS A 108 17.71 8.15 12.70
C LYS A 108 17.76 8.33 11.18
N ASN A 109 18.74 7.72 10.52
CA ASN A 109 18.87 7.79 9.06
C ASN A 109 17.66 7.16 8.35
N VAL A 110 17.23 5.96 8.79
CA VAL A 110 16.01 5.31 8.24
C VAL A 110 14.78 6.20 8.43
N LEU A 111 14.60 6.78 9.62
CA LEU A 111 13.47 7.68 9.91
C LEU A 111 13.49 8.93 9.03
N GLU A 112 14.67 9.52 8.78
CA GLU A 112 14.81 10.69 7.91
C GLU A 112 14.47 10.36 6.45
N ILE A 113 14.93 9.19 5.95
CA ILE A 113 14.63 8.76 4.59
C ILE A 113 13.13 8.43 4.44
N ALA A 114 12.57 7.66 5.37
CA ALA A 114 11.14 7.35 5.36
C ALA A 114 10.28 8.63 5.46
N GLY A 115 10.66 9.58 6.32
CA GLY A 115 9.99 10.86 6.45
C GLY A 115 10.06 11.73 5.18
N LYS A 116 11.15 11.65 4.40
CA LYS A 116 11.23 12.33 3.09
C LYS A 116 10.25 11.78 2.08
N LEU A 117 9.94 10.48 2.13
CA LEU A 117 9.05 9.79 1.21
C LEU A 117 7.59 9.75 1.69
N GLN A 118 7.38 9.94 2.99
CA GLN A 118 6.04 9.90 3.60
C GLN A 118 5.13 10.95 2.96
N ASN A 119 3.92 10.53 2.59
CA ASN A 119 2.91 11.39 1.96
C ASN A 119 3.37 12.08 0.67
N LYS A 120 4.40 11.55 0.01
CA LYS A 120 4.78 11.95 -1.34
C LYS A 120 4.20 11.00 -2.36
N GLU A 121 3.97 11.50 -3.55
CA GLU A 121 3.65 10.67 -4.69
C GLU A 121 4.89 9.86 -5.07
N ILE A 122 4.84 8.55 -4.83
CA ILE A 122 5.84 7.58 -5.23
C ILE A 122 5.20 6.53 -6.13
N ASP A 123 5.97 5.95 -7.06
CA ASP A 123 5.48 4.90 -7.95
C ASP A 123 5.37 3.56 -7.18
N GLY A 124 4.30 3.43 -6.36
CA GLY A 124 4.09 2.25 -5.53
C GLY A 124 3.10 2.46 -4.38
N ALA A 125 3.20 1.61 -3.36
CA ALA A 125 2.44 1.74 -2.12
C ALA A 125 2.93 2.94 -1.29
N ASN A 126 2.01 3.65 -0.65
CA ASN A 126 2.36 4.81 0.16
C ASN A 126 3.07 4.40 1.45
N ILE A 127 4.15 5.10 1.77
CA ILE A 127 4.75 5.07 3.11
C ILE A 127 3.93 6.02 3.98
N PHE A 128 3.14 5.49 4.92
CA PHE A 128 2.34 6.33 5.79
C PHE A 128 2.89 6.45 7.21
N GLY A 129 4.02 5.78 7.48
CA GLY A 129 4.75 5.90 8.74
C GLY A 129 5.87 4.89 8.88
N VAL A 130 6.38 4.79 10.09
CA VAL A 130 7.41 3.83 10.48
C VAL A 130 6.92 3.03 11.69
N HIS A 131 7.11 1.72 11.62
CA HIS A 131 6.98 0.81 12.74
C HIS A 131 8.39 0.59 13.32
N MET A 132 8.68 1.17 14.47
CA MET A 132 9.95 0.94 15.13
C MET A 132 9.92 -0.38 15.90
N GLU A 133 10.59 -1.40 15.36
CA GLU A 133 10.85 -2.65 16.07
C GLU A 133 12.24 -2.57 16.74
N GLY A 134 12.26 -2.58 18.06
CA GLY A 134 13.45 -2.28 18.84
C GLY A 134 13.62 -0.76 19.07
N PRO A 135 14.82 -0.30 19.52
CA PRO A 135 16.05 -1.07 19.84
C PRO A 135 16.12 -1.62 21.28
N TYR A 136 15.13 -1.43 22.12
CA TYR A 136 15.20 -1.66 23.58
C TYR A 136 14.66 -3.03 24.00
N PHE A 137 15.07 -4.10 23.29
CA PHE A 137 14.73 -5.45 23.71
C PHE A 137 15.64 -5.95 24.84
N ALA A 138 15.07 -6.66 25.83
CA ALA A 138 15.88 -7.44 26.75
C ALA A 138 16.58 -8.58 26.00
N VAL A 139 17.86 -8.80 26.26
CA VAL A 139 18.70 -9.77 25.53
C VAL A 139 18.08 -11.16 25.53
N GLU A 140 17.46 -11.57 26.68
CA GLU A 140 16.82 -12.88 26.84
C GLU A 140 15.59 -13.08 25.95
N TYR A 141 14.97 -11.98 25.47
CA TYR A 141 13.73 -12.02 24.70
C TYR A 141 13.86 -11.39 23.31
N LYS A 142 15.06 -11.03 22.89
CA LYS A 142 15.30 -10.33 21.63
C LYS A 142 14.97 -11.11 20.35
N GLY A 143 14.89 -12.45 20.45
CA GLY A 143 14.70 -13.29 19.27
C GLY A 143 15.84 -13.11 18.25
N ALA A 144 15.49 -12.81 17.02
CA ALA A 144 16.45 -12.57 15.93
C ALA A 144 17.04 -11.15 15.92
N GLN A 145 16.59 -10.25 16.81
CA GLN A 145 17.06 -8.87 16.87
C GLN A 145 18.54 -8.79 17.31
N ASN A 146 19.23 -7.75 16.82
CA ASN A 146 20.63 -7.49 17.16
C ASN A 146 20.80 -7.20 18.67
N GLU A 147 22.01 -7.44 19.19
CA GLU A 147 22.38 -7.09 20.57
C GLU A 147 23.02 -5.69 20.69
N LYS A 148 23.05 -4.96 19.63
CA LYS A 148 23.71 -3.63 19.54
C LYS A 148 22.92 -2.53 20.21
#